data_d4bae13b869b965b1d25a55a87690b7b
#
_entry.id   d4bae13b869b965b1d25a55a87690b7b
#
_cell.length_a   1.000
_cell.length_b   1.000
_cell.length_c   1.000
_cell.angle_alpha   90.00
_cell.angle_beta   90.00
_cell.angle_gamma   90.00
#
_symmetry.space_group_name_H-M   'P 1'
#
loop_
_entity.id
_entity.type
_entity.pdbx_description
1 polymer ?
#
loop_
_entity_poly.entity_id
_entity_poly.type
_entity_poly.pdbx_seq_one_letter_code
_entity_poly.pdbx_strand_id
1 'polypeptide(L)'
;GVITHRFPQLLKSMGCFSIGWCGDVRSPLPDHYMEAAKHFDVTAFTNMTDVDTVRAAGYRSEFLQIGYDERVFNTDGAGERSGVVFLGNNYGGYKFAESDGRRDMVRAMAEAFTDDFTVYGTAWDNVVPAKNFGGYLPEPESADTLRRALIALGYDHFHRPGFASDRILRATACGCAVVNQYYEGIEEEHPNVVALDSIDEMVEAVRKLLGSIDEVERLGELNAANTLEQHRWNERVKQMMTWI
;
A
#
# COMPACT_ATOMS: atom_id res chain seq x y z
N GLY A 1 19.52 5.31 1.96
CA GLY A 1 20.94 4.98 1.91
C GLY A 1 21.13 3.49 1.64
N VAL A 2 22.12 3.13 0.84
CA VAL A 2 22.43 1.73 0.56
C VAL A 2 23.13 1.15 1.78
N ILE A 3 22.55 0.13 2.40
CA ILE A 3 23.25 -0.63 3.45
C ILE A 3 24.37 -1.42 2.78
N THR A 4 25.60 -1.08 3.08
CA THR A 4 26.75 -1.80 2.53
C THR A 4 26.89 -3.17 3.21
N HIS A 5 27.48 -4.14 2.51
CA HIS A 5 27.78 -5.48 3.04
C HIS A 5 28.58 -5.48 4.35
N ARG A 6 29.29 -4.40 4.67
CA ARG A 6 30.09 -4.27 5.90
C ARG A 6 29.24 -4.25 7.17
N PHE A 7 28.03 -3.70 7.09
CA PHE A 7 27.16 -3.59 8.27
C PHE A 7 26.64 -4.96 8.77
N PRO A 8 26.03 -5.82 7.95
CA PRO A 8 25.65 -7.16 8.40
C PRO A 8 26.85 -8.03 8.82
N GLN A 9 28.01 -7.90 8.18
CA GLN A 9 29.24 -8.59 8.61
C GLN A 9 29.67 -8.16 10.01
N LEU A 10 29.60 -6.86 10.33
CA LEU A 10 29.88 -6.35 11.67
C LEU A 10 28.89 -6.93 12.69
N LEU A 11 27.60 -6.90 12.41
CA LEU A 11 26.56 -7.48 13.29
C LEU A 11 26.85 -8.96 13.58
N LYS A 12 27.19 -9.72 12.55
CA LYS A 12 27.54 -11.13 12.69
C LYS A 12 28.78 -11.35 13.56
N SER A 13 29.82 -10.51 13.42
CA SER A 13 31.01 -10.57 14.26
C SER A 13 30.73 -10.27 15.74
N MET A 14 29.63 -9.57 16.04
CA MET A 14 29.14 -9.28 17.38
C MET A 14 28.17 -10.35 17.92
N GLY A 15 27.92 -11.42 17.17
CA GLY A 15 26.95 -12.45 17.52
C GLY A 15 25.48 -12.04 17.37
N CYS A 16 25.20 -10.96 16.62
CA CYS A 16 23.85 -10.50 16.38
C CYS A 16 23.23 -11.23 15.18
N PHE A 17 21.97 -11.66 15.33
CA PHE A 17 21.15 -12.10 14.19
C PHE A 17 20.70 -10.87 13.39
N SER A 18 20.78 -10.95 12.08
CA SER A 18 20.56 -9.81 11.20
C SER A 18 19.46 -10.07 10.17
N ILE A 19 18.48 -9.16 10.10
CA ILE A 19 17.41 -9.18 9.11
C ILE A 19 17.54 -7.94 8.22
N GLY A 20 17.68 -8.15 6.91
CA GLY A 20 17.60 -7.08 5.91
C GLY A 20 16.20 -7.04 5.31
N TRP A 21 15.46 -5.94 5.52
CA TRP A 21 14.11 -5.79 4.97
C TRP A 21 14.04 -4.70 3.91
N CYS A 22 13.33 -5.00 2.81
CA CYS A 22 13.00 -4.05 1.74
C CYS A 22 11.48 -3.93 1.62
N GLY A 23 10.93 -2.80 2.06
CA GLY A 23 9.49 -2.49 2.02
C GLY A 23 9.00 -1.93 0.68
N ASP A 24 9.85 -1.88 -0.35
CA ASP A 24 9.53 -1.28 -1.64
C ASP A 24 9.86 -2.25 -2.78
N VAL A 25 9.02 -2.26 -3.81
CA VAL A 25 9.25 -3.10 -4.99
C VAL A 25 10.24 -2.44 -5.93
N ARG A 26 11.15 -3.25 -6.46
CA ARG A 26 12.08 -2.86 -7.53
C ARG A 26 11.96 -3.85 -8.69
N SER A 27 11.98 -3.34 -9.90
CA SER A 27 11.91 -4.19 -11.10
C SER A 27 12.92 -3.72 -12.16
N PRO A 28 13.95 -4.51 -12.45
CA PRO A 28 14.37 -5.74 -11.73
C PRO A 28 14.88 -5.45 -10.32
N LEU A 29 14.99 -6.50 -9.49
CA LEU A 29 15.64 -6.40 -8.17
C LEU A 29 17.11 -5.99 -8.37
N PRO A 30 17.55 -4.83 -7.81
CA PRO A 30 18.92 -4.35 -8.05
C PRO A 30 19.98 -5.27 -7.45
N ASP A 31 21.13 -5.38 -8.11
CA ASP A 31 22.25 -6.25 -7.70
C ASP A 31 22.70 -6.03 -6.25
N HIS A 32 22.61 -4.82 -5.73
CA HIS A 32 23.02 -4.54 -4.35
C HIS A 32 22.14 -5.22 -3.30
N TYR A 33 20.87 -5.55 -3.61
CA TYR A 33 20.03 -6.37 -2.73
C TYR A 33 20.49 -7.82 -2.74
N MET A 34 20.85 -8.36 -3.91
CA MET A 34 21.42 -9.69 -4.05
C MET A 34 22.76 -9.80 -3.33
N GLU A 35 23.59 -8.77 -3.44
CA GLU A 35 24.87 -8.72 -2.70
C GLU A 35 24.66 -8.64 -1.18
N ALA A 36 23.69 -7.83 -0.73
CA ALA A 36 23.34 -7.74 0.68
C ALA A 36 22.80 -9.06 1.24
N ALA A 37 22.00 -9.80 0.47
CA ALA A 37 21.43 -11.08 0.87
C ALA A 37 22.48 -12.13 1.25
N LYS A 38 23.68 -12.06 0.71
CA LYS A 38 24.80 -12.94 1.06
C LYS A 38 25.28 -12.78 2.51
N HIS A 39 24.96 -11.66 3.13
CA HIS A 39 25.54 -11.25 4.41
C HIS A 39 24.54 -11.15 5.55
N PHE A 40 23.25 -10.99 5.25
CA PHE A 40 22.19 -11.07 6.24
C PHE A 40 21.86 -12.54 6.59
N ASP A 41 21.44 -12.80 7.82
CA ASP A 41 20.95 -14.12 8.21
C ASP A 41 19.60 -14.40 7.53
N VAL A 42 18.78 -13.36 7.35
CA VAL A 42 17.54 -13.38 6.57
C VAL A 42 17.41 -12.08 5.79
N THR A 43 16.98 -12.16 4.54
CA THR A 43 16.43 -11.00 3.84
C THR A 43 14.92 -11.13 3.74
N ALA A 44 14.21 -10.01 3.81
CA ALA A 44 12.75 -10.01 3.71
C ALA A 44 12.26 -8.97 2.71
N PHE A 45 11.20 -9.31 1.98
CA PHE A 45 10.59 -8.47 0.95
C PHE A 45 9.07 -8.47 1.08
N THR A 46 8.44 -7.42 0.58
CA THR A 46 6.99 -7.25 0.57
C THR A 46 6.30 -7.89 -0.64
N ASN A 47 7.02 -8.71 -1.41
CA ASN A 47 6.45 -9.44 -2.54
C ASN A 47 7.16 -10.79 -2.74
N MET A 48 6.41 -11.77 -3.23
CA MET A 48 6.93 -13.13 -3.41
C MET A 48 7.95 -13.24 -4.56
N THR A 49 7.85 -12.40 -5.59
CA THR A 49 8.81 -12.42 -6.72
C THR A 49 10.24 -12.18 -6.25
N ASP A 50 10.46 -11.18 -5.38
CA ASP A 50 11.79 -10.86 -4.86
C ASP A 50 12.25 -11.92 -3.85
N VAL A 51 11.35 -12.44 -3.01
CA VAL A 51 11.62 -13.56 -2.10
C VAL A 51 12.15 -14.77 -2.89
N ASP A 52 11.44 -15.18 -3.93
CA ASP A 52 11.79 -16.35 -4.73
C ASP A 52 13.07 -16.12 -5.55
N THR A 53 13.31 -14.90 -6.02
CA THR A 53 14.56 -14.54 -6.71
C THR A 53 15.77 -14.76 -5.80
N VAL A 54 15.68 -14.32 -4.54
CA VAL A 54 16.76 -14.47 -3.57
C VAL A 54 16.92 -15.92 -3.11
N ARG A 55 15.82 -16.64 -2.93
CA ARG A 55 15.84 -18.10 -2.62
C ARG A 55 16.47 -18.93 -3.74
N ALA A 56 16.15 -18.62 -4.99
CA ALA A 56 16.74 -19.28 -6.17
C ALA A 56 18.26 -19.09 -6.25
N ALA A 57 18.78 -17.97 -5.71
CA ALA A 57 20.22 -17.74 -5.58
C ALA A 57 20.87 -18.44 -4.38
N GLY A 58 20.11 -19.20 -3.58
CA GLY A 58 20.60 -19.99 -2.44
C GLY A 58 20.67 -19.24 -1.12
N TYR A 59 20.02 -18.08 -0.99
CA TYR A 59 20.01 -17.28 0.25
C TYR A 59 18.66 -17.39 0.95
N ARG A 60 18.68 -17.27 2.28
CA ARG A 60 17.44 -17.27 3.07
C ARG A 60 16.68 -15.97 2.84
N SER A 61 15.45 -16.10 2.40
CA SER A 61 14.56 -14.97 2.17
C SER A 61 13.13 -15.29 2.62
N GLU A 62 12.46 -14.31 3.22
CA GLU A 62 11.13 -14.46 3.79
C GLU A 62 10.22 -13.32 3.30
N PHE A 63 8.92 -13.61 3.23
CA PHE A 63 7.92 -12.59 2.97
C PHE A 63 7.63 -11.81 4.25
N LEU A 64 7.67 -10.48 4.16
CA LEU A 64 7.31 -9.58 5.26
C LEU A 64 6.63 -8.34 4.71
N GLN A 65 5.32 -8.29 4.87
CA GLN A 65 4.53 -7.15 4.44
C GLN A 65 4.83 -5.90 5.28
N ILE A 66 4.54 -4.73 4.74
CA ILE A 66 4.57 -3.45 5.46
C ILE A 66 3.62 -3.52 6.67
N GLY A 67 3.99 -2.88 7.75
CA GLY A 67 3.08 -2.58 8.86
C GLY A 67 2.62 -1.11 8.80
N TYR A 68 1.65 -0.75 9.62
CA TYR A 68 1.21 0.63 9.77
C TYR A 68 1.32 1.09 11.24
N ASP A 69 1.33 2.41 11.46
CA ASP A 69 1.34 3.02 12.79
C ASP A 69 -0.11 3.32 13.23
N GLU A 70 -0.63 2.50 14.14
CA GLU A 70 -1.99 2.61 14.67
C GLU A 70 -2.23 3.87 15.51
N ARG A 71 -1.17 4.58 15.91
CA ARG A 71 -1.28 5.86 16.61
C ARG A 71 -1.61 7.00 15.66
N VAL A 72 -1.26 6.86 14.39
CA VAL A 72 -1.50 7.85 13.33
C VAL A 72 -2.75 7.50 12.53
N PHE A 73 -2.80 6.26 12.03
CA PHE A 73 -3.90 5.77 11.19
C PHE A 73 -4.82 4.88 12.02
N ASN A 74 -5.99 5.40 12.33
CA ASN A 74 -7.03 4.75 13.12
C ASN A 74 -8.37 5.46 12.84
N THR A 75 -9.44 4.99 13.47
CA THR A 75 -10.78 5.57 13.33
C THR A 75 -11.09 6.66 14.35
N ASP A 76 -10.16 7.01 15.26
CA ASP A 76 -10.39 7.97 16.33
C ASP A 76 -10.62 9.37 15.79
N GLY A 77 -11.69 10.02 16.24
CA GLY A 77 -12.04 11.37 15.80
C GLY A 77 -12.61 11.44 14.38
N ALA A 78 -12.98 10.31 13.80
CA ALA A 78 -13.73 10.32 12.54
C ALA A 78 -15.06 11.06 12.74
N GLY A 79 -15.28 12.12 11.95
CA GLY A 79 -16.53 12.87 11.90
C GLY A 79 -17.44 12.37 10.77
N GLU A 80 -18.26 13.27 10.25
CA GLU A 80 -19.05 12.98 9.05
C GLU A 80 -18.11 12.68 7.88
N ARG A 81 -18.39 11.56 7.18
CA ARG A 81 -17.61 11.07 6.05
C ARG A 81 -18.26 11.44 4.74
N SER A 82 -17.45 11.77 3.74
CA SER A 82 -17.94 12.06 2.39
C SER A 82 -16.87 11.76 1.33
N GLY A 83 -17.34 11.51 0.11
CA GLY A 83 -16.51 11.46 -1.09
C GLY A 83 -15.57 10.27 -1.20
N VAL A 84 -14.83 10.32 -2.29
CA VAL A 84 -13.86 9.31 -2.75
C VAL A 84 -12.49 9.94 -2.83
N VAL A 85 -11.47 9.29 -2.30
CA VAL A 85 -10.11 9.82 -2.30
C VAL A 85 -9.10 8.84 -2.90
N PHE A 86 -8.10 9.39 -3.56
CA PHE A 86 -6.87 8.67 -3.89
C PHE A 86 -5.66 9.44 -3.36
N LEU A 87 -4.85 8.78 -2.54
CA LEU A 87 -3.61 9.36 -2.00
C LEU A 87 -2.40 8.71 -2.67
N GLY A 88 -1.70 9.45 -3.51
CA GLY A 88 -0.52 8.93 -4.20
C GLY A 88 0.04 9.91 -5.20
N ASN A 89 1.33 9.81 -5.49
CA ASN A 89 2.00 10.69 -6.44
C ASN A 89 1.81 10.22 -7.89
N ASN A 90 1.75 11.19 -8.80
CA ASN A 90 1.92 10.96 -10.22
C ASN A 90 3.40 11.09 -10.57
N TYR A 91 4.04 9.99 -10.93
CA TYR A 91 5.45 10.02 -11.34
C TYR A 91 5.64 10.25 -12.84
N GLY A 92 4.56 10.59 -13.57
CA GLY A 92 4.58 10.81 -15.02
C GLY A 92 5.00 9.55 -15.78
N GLY A 93 4.16 8.82 -16.32
CA GLY A 93 4.10 7.67 -17.22
C GLY A 93 5.31 6.80 -17.58
N TYR A 94 6.50 7.14 -17.18
CA TYR A 94 7.70 6.46 -17.65
C TYR A 94 8.53 5.78 -16.56
N LYS A 95 8.15 5.91 -15.30
CA LYS A 95 9.00 5.42 -14.20
C LYS A 95 8.73 3.99 -13.78
N PHE A 96 7.48 3.58 -13.81
CA PHE A 96 7.05 2.29 -13.28
C PHE A 96 6.04 1.65 -14.22
N ALA A 97 5.93 0.32 -14.17
CA ALA A 97 5.13 -0.47 -15.10
C ALA A 97 3.66 0.01 -15.18
N GLU A 98 3.04 0.29 -14.02
CA GLU A 98 1.62 0.63 -13.92
C GLU A 98 1.35 2.14 -13.78
N SER A 99 2.32 3.00 -14.09
CA SER A 99 2.15 4.46 -13.93
C SER A 99 1.08 5.04 -14.85
N ASP A 100 0.94 4.52 -16.06
CA ASP A 100 -0.08 4.95 -17.02
C ASP A 100 -1.47 4.51 -16.55
N GLY A 101 -1.65 3.25 -16.16
CA GLY A 101 -2.90 2.72 -15.63
C GLY A 101 -3.36 3.50 -14.40
N ARG A 102 -2.45 3.86 -13.49
CA ARG A 102 -2.77 4.73 -12.34
C ARG A 102 -3.30 6.09 -12.77
N ARG A 103 -2.71 6.72 -13.79
CA ARG A 103 -3.21 7.99 -14.32
C ARG A 103 -4.58 7.86 -14.97
N ASP A 104 -4.77 6.78 -15.70
CA ASP A 104 -6.04 6.51 -16.37
C ASP A 104 -7.16 6.24 -15.35
N MET A 105 -6.87 5.52 -14.27
CA MET A 105 -7.78 5.35 -13.14
C MET A 105 -8.16 6.69 -12.51
N VAL A 106 -7.18 7.55 -12.21
CA VAL A 106 -7.44 8.86 -11.60
C VAL A 106 -8.28 9.76 -12.53
N ARG A 107 -8.03 9.75 -13.85
CA ARG A 107 -8.85 10.47 -14.82
C ARG A 107 -10.28 9.96 -14.85
N ALA A 108 -10.45 8.63 -14.98
CA ALA A 108 -11.77 8.01 -15.02
C ALA A 108 -12.60 8.33 -13.77
N MET A 109 -11.97 8.32 -12.59
CA MET A 109 -12.64 8.70 -11.34
C MET A 109 -13.00 10.20 -11.30
N ALA A 110 -12.11 11.08 -11.75
CA ALA A 110 -12.40 12.51 -11.81
C ALA A 110 -13.52 12.84 -12.80
N GLU A 111 -13.63 12.12 -13.90
CA GLU A 111 -14.69 12.26 -14.89
C GLU A 111 -16.04 11.70 -14.38
N ALA A 112 -16.00 10.52 -13.74
CA ALA A 112 -17.22 9.84 -13.27
C ALA A 112 -17.80 10.47 -11.99
N PHE A 113 -16.97 11.03 -11.11
CA PHE A 113 -17.33 11.52 -9.77
C PHE A 113 -16.82 12.95 -9.56
N THR A 114 -17.14 13.84 -10.47
CA THR A 114 -16.62 15.20 -10.58
C THR A 114 -16.70 16.03 -9.28
N ASP A 115 -17.71 15.82 -8.47
CA ASP A 115 -17.94 16.57 -7.23
C ASP A 115 -17.58 15.77 -5.96
N ASP A 116 -17.43 14.45 -6.10
CA ASP A 116 -17.19 13.54 -4.98
C ASP A 116 -15.74 13.02 -4.91
N PHE A 117 -14.95 13.14 -5.99
CA PHE A 117 -13.60 12.58 -6.04
C PHE A 117 -12.52 13.64 -5.86
N THR A 118 -11.52 13.33 -5.02
CA THR A 118 -10.32 14.14 -4.86
C THR A 118 -9.06 13.28 -4.86
N VAL A 119 -8.07 13.67 -5.66
CA VAL A 119 -6.73 13.09 -5.66
C VAL A 119 -5.76 13.97 -4.87
N TYR A 120 -4.95 13.33 -4.02
CA TYR A 120 -3.88 13.97 -3.26
C TYR A 120 -2.51 13.40 -3.63
N GLY A 121 -1.50 14.25 -3.64
CA GLY A 121 -0.13 13.90 -4.00
C GLY A 121 0.49 14.95 -4.90
N THR A 122 1.59 14.61 -5.56
CA THR A 122 2.30 15.54 -6.44
C THR A 122 1.99 15.28 -7.91
N ALA A 123 2.08 16.33 -8.76
CA ALA A 123 2.02 16.28 -10.21
C ALA A 123 0.69 15.75 -10.80
N TRP A 124 -0.44 16.07 -10.18
CA TRP A 124 -1.78 15.78 -10.68
C TRP A 124 -2.46 16.98 -11.34
N ASP A 125 -1.91 18.18 -11.19
CA ASP A 125 -2.43 19.45 -11.67
C ASP A 125 -2.72 19.50 -13.18
N ASN A 126 -2.01 18.68 -13.98
CA ASN A 126 -2.22 18.57 -15.42
C ASN A 126 -2.97 17.29 -15.84
N VAL A 127 -3.49 16.52 -14.87
CA VAL A 127 -4.17 15.25 -15.13
C VAL A 127 -5.65 15.32 -14.83
N VAL A 128 -6.04 16.08 -13.80
CA VAL A 128 -7.43 16.25 -13.37
C VAL A 128 -7.81 17.72 -13.31
N PRO A 129 -9.12 18.05 -13.35
CA PRO A 129 -9.59 19.41 -13.08
C PRO A 129 -9.13 19.93 -11.71
N ALA A 130 -8.89 21.23 -11.59
CA ALA A 130 -8.38 21.86 -10.36
C ALA A 130 -9.21 21.53 -9.11
N LYS A 131 -10.54 21.39 -9.26
CA LYS A 131 -11.43 21.04 -8.15
C LYS A 131 -11.23 19.61 -7.62
N ASN A 132 -10.68 18.71 -8.43
CA ASN A 132 -10.39 17.33 -8.05
C ASN A 132 -8.95 17.12 -7.55
N PHE A 133 -8.15 18.19 -7.48
CA PHE A 133 -6.77 18.13 -7.02
C PHE A 133 -6.63 18.79 -5.64
N GLY A 134 -6.43 17.99 -4.61
CA GLY A 134 -6.28 18.42 -3.21
C GLY A 134 -4.85 18.82 -2.81
N GLY A 135 -3.87 18.67 -3.71
CA GLY A 135 -2.47 18.98 -3.41
C GLY A 135 -1.75 17.89 -2.63
N TYR A 136 -0.56 18.20 -2.14
CA TYR A 136 0.24 17.30 -1.31
C TYR A 136 -0.25 17.35 0.14
N LEU A 137 -0.33 16.17 0.78
CA LEU A 137 -0.67 16.04 2.20
C LEU A 137 0.52 15.46 2.99
N PRO A 138 0.95 16.13 4.07
CA PRO A 138 1.78 15.52 5.10
C PRO A 138 1.08 14.34 5.77
N GLU A 139 1.84 13.47 6.43
CA GLU A 139 1.29 12.21 6.95
C GLU A 139 0.13 12.38 7.96
N PRO A 140 0.19 13.31 8.94
CA PRO A 140 -0.95 13.53 9.84
C PRO A 140 -2.22 13.99 9.11
N GLU A 141 -2.08 14.89 8.13
CA GLU A 141 -3.19 15.39 7.31
C GLU A 141 -3.74 14.30 6.39
N SER A 142 -2.89 13.36 5.96
CA SER A 142 -3.32 12.18 5.20
C SER A 142 -4.25 11.29 6.03
N ALA A 143 -3.96 11.09 7.32
CA ALA A 143 -4.80 10.32 8.22
C ALA A 143 -6.16 11.01 8.44
N ASP A 144 -6.17 12.32 8.65
CA ASP A 144 -7.39 13.10 8.80
C ASP A 144 -8.26 13.08 7.53
N THR A 145 -7.63 13.16 6.36
CA THR A 145 -8.32 13.05 5.07
C THR A 145 -8.96 11.67 4.91
N LEU A 146 -8.24 10.59 5.25
CA LEU A 146 -8.77 9.24 5.18
C LEU A 146 -9.92 9.01 6.18
N ARG A 147 -9.83 9.54 7.41
CA ARG A 147 -10.93 9.43 8.39
C ARG A 147 -12.23 10.08 7.92
N ARG A 148 -12.14 11.10 7.06
CA ARG A 148 -13.30 11.82 6.50
C ARG A 148 -13.76 11.27 5.16
N ALA A 149 -13.02 10.37 4.54
CA ALA A 149 -13.39 9.76 3.27
C ALA A 149 -14.35 8.59 3.50
N LEU A 150 -15.34 8.42 2.63
CA LEU A 150 -16.17 7.23 2.54
C LEU A 150 -15.40 6.10 1.87
N ILE A 151 -14.82 6.40 0.71
CA ILE A 151 -14.14 5.42 -0.12
C ILE A 151 -12.71 5.89 -0.39
N ALA A 152 -11.75 5.00 -0.23
CA ALA A 152 -10.39 5.21 -0.68
C ALA A 152 -10.03 4.27 -1.83
N LEU A 153 -9.25 4.78 -2.79
CA LEU A 153 -8.80 4.01 -3.94
C LEU A 153 -7.36 3.54 -3.76
N GLY A 154 -7.08 2.33 -4.23
CA GLY A 154 -5.74 1.78 -4.34
C GLY A 154 -5.39 1.43 -5.78
N TYR A 155 -4.21 1.85 -6.22
CA TYR A 155 -3.63 1.48 -7.51
C TYR A 155 -2.11 1.56 -7.40
N ASP A 156 -1.46 0.41 -7.48
CA ASP A 156 -0.02 0.30 -7.28
C ASP A 156 0.78 0.49 -8.57
N HIS A 157 2.06 0.82 -8.44
CA HIS A 157 2.96 1.00 -9.59
C HIS A 157 3.53 -0.31 -10.12
N PHE A 158 3.35 -1.39 -9.37
CA PHE A 158 3.80 -2.72 -9.72
C PHE A 158 2.74 -3.74 -9.32
N HIS A 159 2.44 -4.66 -10.21
CA HIS A 159 1.71 -5.89 -9.90
C HIS A 159 2.72 -6.95 -9.50
N ARG A 160 2.68 -7.38 -8.24
CA ARG A 160 3.50 -8.47 -7.70
C ARG A 160 2.68 -9.29 -6.73
N PRO A 161 2.81 -10.63 -6.76
CA PRO A 161 2.15 -11.49 -5.77
C PRO A 161 2.47 -11.06 -4.33
N GLY A 162 1.43 -10.86 -3.53
CA GLY A 162 1.51 -10.44 -2.14
C GLY A 162 1.88 -8.96 -1.92
N PHE A 163 2.12 -8.15 -2.96
CA PHE A 163 2.50 -6.76 -2.76
C PHE A 163 1.29 -5.86 -2.54
N ALA A 164 1.17 -5.35 -1.33
CA ALA A 164 0.30 -4.24 -0.99
C ALA A 164 1.13 -3.00 -0.64
N SER A 165 0.78 -1.84 -1.19
CA SER A 165 1.37 -0.59 -0.72
C SER A 165 0.77 -0.17 0.62
N ASP A 166 1.47 0.70 1.34
CA ASP A 166 1.02 1.29 2.59
C ASP A 166 -0.33 2.04 2.49
N ARG A 167 -0.73 2.42 1.28
CA ARG A 167 -2.03 3.09 1.02
C ARG A 167 -3.22 2.26 1.47
N ILE A 168 -3.23 0.97 1.13
CA ILE A 168 -4.33 0.08 1.51
C ILE A 168 -4.44 -0.03 3.03
N LEU A 169 -3.31 -0.21 3.72
CA LEU A 169 -3.26 -0.31 5.18
C LEU A 169 -3.72 0.99 5.86
N ARG A 170 -3.28 2.13 5.37
CA ARG A 170 -3.66 3.44 5.90
C ARG A 170 -5.15 3.72 5.72
N ALA A 171 -5.68 3.43 4.54
CA ALA A 171 -7.09 3.63 4.23
C ALA A 171 -8.00 2.71 5.05
N THR A 172 -7.68 1.42 5.10
CA THR A 172 -8.43 0.43 5.88
C THR A 172 -8.36 0.72 7.38
N ALA A 173 -7.19 1.09 7.91
CA ALA A 173 -7.02 1.47 9.31
C ALA A 173 -7.87 2.69 9.70
N CYS A 174 -8.07 3.64 8.78
CA CYS A 174 -8.93 4.80 8.97
C CYS A 174 -10.43 4.51 8.75
N GLY A 175 -10.80 3.27 8.46
CA GLY A 175 -12.19 2.83 8.28
C GLY A 175 -12.81 3.25 6.95
N CYS A 176 -12.02 3.42 5.89
CA CYS A 176 -12.56 3.58 4.56
C CYS A 176 -13.06 2.24 3.98
N ALA A 177 -14.15 2.26 3.22
CA ALA A 177 -14.32 1.24 2.19
C ALA A 177 -13.21 1.42 1.15
N VAL A 178 -12.57 0.33 0.72
CA VAL A 178 -11.44 0.42 -0.21
C VAL A 178 -11.77 -0.31 -1.50
N VAL A 179 -11.59 0.38 -2.63
CA VAL A 179 -11.62 -0.20 -3.97
C VAL A 179 -10.18 -0.19 -4.49
N ASN A 180 -9.62 -1.36 -4.75
CA ASN A 180 -8.22 -1.54 -5.10
C ASN A 180 -8.06 -2.29 -6.42
N GLN A 181 -7.01 -1.97 -7.16
CA GLN A 181 -6.56 -2.81 -8.26
C GLN A 181 -6.21 -4.19 -7.72
N TYR A 182 -6.66 -5.26 -8.41
CA TYR A 182 -6.38 -6.62 -8.00
C TYR A 182 -4.86 -6.91 -8.02
N TYR A 183 -4.40 -7.67 -7.04
CA TYR A 183 -3.12 -8.37 -7.03
C TYR A 183 -3.31 -9.74 -6.37
N GLU A 184 -2.50 -10.72 -6.77
CA GLU A 184 -2.56 -12.08 -6.22
C GLU A 184 -2.28 -12.07 -4.70
N GLY A 185 -3.21 -12.58 -3.91
CA GLY A 185 -3.16 -12.67 -2.45
C GLY A 185 -3.93 -11.55 -1.72
N ILE A 186 -4.59 -10.63 -2.43
CA ILE A 186 -5.32 -9.52 -1.80
C ILE A 186 -6.50 -10.02 -0.95
N GLU A 187 -7.19 -11.07 -1.39
CA GLU A 187 -8.37 -11.59 -0.67
C GLU A 187 -8.00 -12.23 0.67
N GLU A 188 -6.81 -12.82 0.78
CA GLU A 188 -6.30 -13.39 2.01
C GLU A 188 -5.81 -12.32 2.99
N GLU A 189 -5.14 -11.28 2.47
CA GLU A 189 -4.60 -10.20 3.29
C GLU A 189 -5.66 -9.17 3.68
N HIS A 190 -6.57 -8.86 2.77
CA HIS A 190 -7.56 -7.80 2.89
C HIS A 190 -8.95 -8.27 2.45
N PRO A 191 -9.60 -9.18 3.19
CA PRO A 191 -10.82 -9.89 2.73
C PRO A 191 -12.05 -8.99 2.52
N ASN A 192 -12.02 -7.75 2.99
CA ASN A 192 -13.13 -6.81 2.86
C ASN A 192 -12.83 -5.66 1.89
N VAL A 193 -11.71 -5.72 1.18
CA VAL A 193 -11.36 -4.78 0.12
C VAL A 193 -12.00 -5.25 -1.18
N VAL A 194 -12.59 -4.33 -1.93
CA VAL A 194 -13.14 -4.61 -3.26
C VAL A 194 -11.99 -4.57 -4.26
N ALA A 195 -11.48 -5.74 -4.64
CA ALA A 195 -10.35 -5.88 -5.56
C ALA A 195 -10.84 -6.18 -6.98
N LEU A 196 -10.37 -5.43 -7.97
CA LEU A 196 -10.88 -5.45 -9.35
C LEU A 196 -9.75 -5.33 -10.37
N ASP A 197 -9.92 -5.99 -11.51
CA ASP A 197 -8.89 -6.06 -12.56
C ASP A 197 -8.91 -4.87 -13.51
N SER A 198 -10.06 -4.21 -13.67
CA SER A 198 -10.21 -3.13 -14.64
C SER A 198 -10.67 -1.81 -14.01
N ILE A 199 -10.30 -0.71 -14.65
CA ILE A 199 -10.70 0.64 -14.26
C ILE A 199 -12.22 0.82 -14.36
N ASP A 200 -12.86 0.26 -15.39
CA ASP A 200 -14.30 0.35 -15.59
C ASP A 200 -15.06 -0.35 -14.45
N GLU A 201 -14.59 -1.52 -14.02
CA GLU A 201 -15.16 -2.21 -12.85
C GLU A 201 -14.95 -1.41 -11.56
N MET A 202 -13.78 -0.78 -11.39
CA MET A 202 -13.52 0.10 -10.24
C MET A 202 -14.49 1.30 -10.21
N VAL A 203 -14.75 1.94 -11.35
CA VAL A 203 -15.71 3.05 -11.46
C VAL A 203 -17.13 2.58 -11.11
N GLU A 204 -17.52 1.41 -11.60
CA GLU A 204 -18.85 0.87 -11.30
C GLU A 204 -19.01 0.46 -9.83
N ALA A 205 -17.97 -0.12 -9.24
CA ALA A 205 -17.97 -0.45 -7.81
C ALA A 205 -18.07 0.80 -6.93
N VAL A 206 -17.32 1.86 -7.24
CA VAL A 206 -17.44 3.14 -6.54
C VAL A 206 -18.83 3.72 -6.66
N ARG A 207 -19.44 3.70 -7.86
CA ARG A 207 -20.81 4.18 -8.09
C ARG A 207 -21.83 3.41 -7.24
N LYS A 208 -21.71 2.09 -7.20
CA LYS A 208 -22.58 1.21 -6.39
C LYS A 208 -22.41 1.50 -4.88
N LEU A 209 -21.18 1.66 -4.41
CA LEU A 209 -20.90 1.97 -3.01
C LEU A 209 -21.43 3.34 -2.60
N LEU A 210 -21.26 4.39 -3.40
CA LEU A 210 -21.82 5.71 -3.13
C LEU A 210 -23.36 5.69 -3.07
N GLY A 211 -24.01 4.73 -3.73
CA GLY A 211 -25.44 4.50 -3.63
C GLY A 211 -25.90 3.69 -2.40
N SER A 212 -24.97 3.24 -1.55
CA SER A 212 -25.27 2.39 -0.39
C SER A 212 -24.35 2.70 0.80
N ILE A 213 -24.69 3.76 1.53
CA ILE A 213 -23.87 4.23 2.67
C ILE A 213 -23.72 3.14 3.75
N ASP A 214 -24.78 2.39 4.05
CA ASP A 214 -24.74 1.29 5.02
C ASP A 214 -23.67 0.23 4.64
N GLU A 215 -23.53 -0.06 3.35
CA GLU A 215 -22.50 -1.01 2.88
C GLU A 215 -21.08 -0.43 2.96
N VAL A 216 -20.91 0.86 2.67
CA VAL A 216 -19.65 1.58 2.83
C VAL A 216 -19.19 1.56 4.29
N GLU A 217 -20.09 1.87 5.22
CA GLU A 217 -19.82 1.86 6.66
C GLU A 217 -19.46 0.45 7.13
N ARG A 218 -20.24 -0.56 6.73
CA ARG A 218 -19.97 -1.96 7.06
C ARG A 218 -18.59 -2.42 6.58
N LEU A 219 -18.24 -2.13 5.33
CA LEU A 219 -16.91 -2.45 4.78
C LEU A 219 -15.79 -1.71 5.51
N GLY A 220 -16.01 -0.44 5.83
CA GLY A 220 -15.05 0.37 6.57
C GLY A 220 -14.76 -0.18 7.96
N GLU A 221 -15.79 -0.59 8.72
CA GLU A 221 -15.65 -1.21 10.04
C GLU A 221 -14.89 -2.54 9.97
N LEU A 222 -15.23 -3.41 9.02
CA LEU A 222 -14.55 -4.69 8.82
C LEU A 222 -13.09 -4.50 8.40
N ASN A 223 -12.81 -3.55 7.53
CA ASN A 223 -11.46 -3.17 7.12
C ASN A 223 -10.63 -2.70 8.32
N ALA A 224 -11.17 -1.79 9.14
CA ALA A 224 -10.46 -1.27 10.31
C ALA A 224 -10.16 -2.38 11.32
N ALA A 225 -11.11 -3.26 11.60
CA ALA A 225 -10.94 -4.38 12.50
C ALA A 225 -9.87 -5.35 12.02
N ASN A 226 -9.93 -5.79 10.73
CA ASN A 226 -8.93 -6.68 10.15
C ASN A 226 -7.53 -6.06 10.17
N THR A 227 -7.43 -4.79 9.80
CA THR A 227 -6.13 -4.10 9.73
C THR A 227 -5.52 -3.93 11.12
N LEU A 228 -6.31 -3.61 12.12
CA LEU A 228 -5.87 -3.51 13.51
C LEU A 228 -5.38 -4.86 14.05
N GLU A 229 -6.03 -5.95 13.70
CA GLU A 229 -5.65 -7.28 14.16
C GLU A 229 -4.37 -7.79 13.48
N GLN A 230 -4.26 -7.62 12.15
CA GLN A 230 -3.30 -8.37 11.34
C GLN A 230 -2.09 -7.56 10.86
N HIS A 231 -2.18 -6.22 10.80
CA HIS A 231 -1.23 -5.43 9.99
C HIS A 231 -0.42 -4.39 10.74
N ARG A 232 -0.49 -4.31 12.07
CA ARG A 232 0.38 -3.41 12.86
C ARG A 232 1.85 -3.80 12.76
N TRP A 233 2.73 -2.85 12.98
CA TRP A 233 4.17 -3.12 13.10
C TRP A 233 4.50 -4.17 14.15
N ASN A 234 3.73 -4.22 15.26
CA ASN A 234 3.93 -5.25 16.28
C ASN A 234 3.74 -6.66 15.73
N GLU A 235 2.80 -6.88 14.82
CA GLU A 235 2.58 -8.19 14.20
C GLU A 235 3.75 -8.56 13.27
N ARG A 236 4.31 -7.58 12.56
CA ARG A 236 5.52 -7.77 11.74
C ARG A 236 6.74 -8.14 12.60
N VAL A 237 6.89 -7.49 13.76
CA VAL A 237 7.94 -7.84 14.72
C VAL A 237 7.77 -9.27 15.24
N LYS A 238 6.55 -9.67 15.61
CA LYS A 238 6.27 -11.07 16.03
C LYS A 238 6.66 -12.07 14.93
N GLN A 239 6.30 -11.78 13.67
CA GLN A 239 6.69 -12.61 12.54
C GLN A 239 8.22 -12.71 12.42
N MET A 240 8.94 -11.58 12.46
CA MET A 240 10.41 -11.59 12.43
C MET A 240 11.04 -12.41 13.56
N MET A 241 10.45 -12.37 14.76
CA MET A 241 10.94 -13.15 15.91
C MET A 241 10.84 -14.66 15.70
N THR A 242 9.97 -15.14 14.81
CA THR A 242 9.89 -16.57 14.48
C THR A 242 11.05 -17.07 13.62
N TRP A 243 11.87 -16.17 13.08
CA TRP A 243 12.99 -16.51 12.20
C TRP A 243 14.31 -16.72 12.96
N ILE A 244 14.38 -16.26 14.20
CA ILE A 244 15.52 -16.33 15.09
C ILE A 244 15.52 -17.70 15.83
#